data_3d2b9e28180da174844b240ddcc7a69b
#
_entry.id   3d2b9e28180da174844b240ddcc7a69b
#
_cell.length_a   1.000
_cell.length_b   1.000
_cell.length_c   1.000
_cell.angle_alpha   90.00
_cell.angle_beta   90.00
_cell.angle_gamma   90.00
#
_symmetry.space_group_name_H-M   'P 1'
#
loop_
_entity.id
_entity.type
_entity.pdbx_description
1 polymer ?
#
loop_
_entity_poly.entity_id
_entity_poly.type
_entity_poly.pdbx_seq_one_letter_code
_entity_poly.pdbx_strand_id
1 'polypeptide(L)'
;MSEPLAPGLDPGAAQPAIAGPAAAASPAATRAPIDLETYYTEAGMDYRAWSRGFNMHFGFWRAWMNPFALERMLERMSREVFARLALADGDRVLDLGCGVGAPARTLVAERRVTVTAVTKVEWQIAMARRLADGTHPLGSVEWLLGDYTALELPPASFQGAFSIEASCHAAGAAKEPFVREAARLLAPGARLVVADGFMKKARIPRWYSSMLGYMTRSWAVERFADLDAFTACLERHGLAVEAVEDVSYRIAPSVLHVPRVTLEFLLRELMLRRRWLNRARWGHVIACLIAPFVGLGRAWFGYYLVTARKRL
;
A
#
# COMPACT_ATOMS: atom_id res chain seq x y z
N MET A 1 81.80 24.14 -23.39
CA MET A 1 81.46 25.12 -22.35
C MET A 1 80.29 25.93 -22.91
N SER A 2 79.10 25.57 -22.63
CA SER A 2 77.92 26.28 -23.08
C SER A 2 76.80 26.01 -22.04
N GLU A 3 76.42 27.05 -21.36
CA GLU A 3 75.31 27.07 -20.43
C GLU A 3 73.95 26.85 -21.14
N PRO A 4 72.97 26.15 -20.54
CA PRO A 4 71.64 26.08 -21.08
C PRO A 4 70.71 27.16 -20.48
N LEU A 5 69.88 27.70 -21.35
CA LEU A 5 68.80 28.66 -21.09
C LEU A 5 67.68 28.09 -20.17
N ALA A 6 67.17 28.96 -19.36
CA ALA A 6 65.99 28.71 -18.52
C ALA A 6 64.67 28.60 -19.32
N PRO A 7 63.70 27.76 -18.91
CA PRO A 7 62.41 27.68 -19.57
C PRO A 7 61.45 28.72 -19.06
N GLY A 8 60.55 29.14 -19.97
CA GLY A 8 59.56 30.21 -19.84
C GLY A 8 58.42 29.90 -18.91
N LEU A 9 57.84 30.98 -18.44
CA LEU A 9 56.63 31.08 -17.60
C LEU A 9 55.34 30.68 -18.39
N ASP A 10 54.59 29.78 -17.82
CA ASP A 10 53.29 29.37 -18.32
C ASP A 10 52.20 30.30 -17.72
N PRO A 11 51.36 31.00 -18.53
CA PRO A 11 50.24 31.83 -18.03
C PRO A 11 48.90 31.07 -18.07
N GLY A 12 48.70 30.20 -17.08
CA GLY A 12 47.44 29.42 -17.01
C GLY A 12 47.02 29.09 -15.61
N ALA A 13 47.13 30.02 -14.66
CA ALA A 13 46.55 29.81 -13.32
C ALA A 13 45.05 30.01 -13.36
N ALA A 14 44.30 28.91 -13.37
CA ALA A 14 42.85 28.91 -13.16
C ALA A 14 42.51 29.39 -11.75
N GLN A 15 41.67 30.38 -11.65
CA GLN A 15 41.13 30.90 -10.39
C GLN A 15 40.26 29.83 -9.72
N PRO A 16 40.30 29.64 -8.39
CA PRO A 16 39.40 28.75 -7.68
C PRO A 16 37.99 29.29 -7.70
N ALA A 17 37.03 28.43 -8.11
CA ALA A 17 35.59 28.73 -8.07
C ALA A 17 35.16 29.02 -6.63
N ILE A 18 34.53 30.18 -6.43
CA ILE A 18 33.90 30.56 -5.18
C ILE A 18 32.69 29.63 -4.94
N ALA A 19 32.81 28.74 -3.97
CA ALA A 19 31.74 27.92 -3.49
C ALA A 19 30.63 28.82 -2.90
N GLY A 20 29.46 28.85 -3.52
CA GLY A 20 28.27 29.48 -2.97
C GLY A 20 27.85 28.82 -1.65
N PRO A 21 27.13 29.55 -0.76
CA PRO A 21 26.78 29.04 0.55
C PRO A 21 25.93 27.79 0.42
N ALA A 22 26.42 26.69 1.01
CA ALA A 22 25.66 25.46 1.18
C ALA A 22 24.34 25.77 1.91
N ALA A 23 23.22 25.48 1.29
CA ALA A 23 21.92 25.58 1.93
C ALA A 23 21.95 24.73 3.20
N ALA A 24 21.87 25.39 4.35
CA ALA A 24 21.81 24.77 5.65
C ALA A 24 20.59 23.83 5.70
N ALA A 25 20.85 22.54 5.69
CA ALA A 25 19.84 21.54 6.01
C ALA A 25 19.42 21.72 7.47
N SER A 26 18.19 22.13 7.69
CA SER A 26 17.57 22.22 9.00
C SER A 26 17.62 20.83 9.66
N PRO A 27 18.11 20.70 10.90
CA PRO A 27 18.11 19.43 11.60
C PRO A 27 16.71 19.19 12.21
N ALA A 28 15.73 18.87 11.38
CA ALA A 28 14.61 18.06 11.85
C ALA A 28 15.15 16.65 12.00
N ALA A 29 15.44 16.23 13.23
CA ALA A 29 15.82 14.86 13.55
C ALA A 29 14.80 13.92 12.90
N THR A 30 15.14 13.37 11.75
CA THR A 30 14.35 12.39 11.02
C THR A 30 14.42 11.09 11.80
N ARG A 31 13.47 10.92 12.71
CA ARG A 31 13.26 9.68 13.41
C ARG A 31 13.06 8.58 12.37
N ALA A 32 13.85 7.49 12.44
CA ALA A 32 13.73 6.35 11.56
C ALA A 32 12.27 5.88 11.49
N PRO A 33 11.76 5.54 10.29
CA PRO A 33 10.43 4.97 10.14
C PRO A 33 10.33 3.69 10.96
N ILE A 34 9.13 3.40 11.50
CA ILE A 34 8.83 2.11 12.11
C ILE A 34 8.82 1.09 10.97
N ASP A 35 9.48 -0.06 11.15
CA ASP A 35 9.41 -1.14 10.17
C ASP A 35 7.99 -1.77 10.14
N LEU A 36 7.68 -2.44 9.05
CA LEU A 36 6.35 -2.98 8.78
C LEU A 36 5.90 -4.00 9.84
N GLU A 37 6.80 -4.90 10.22
CA GLU A 37 6.48 -5.98 11.15
C GLU A 37 6.22 -5.43 12.55
N THR A 38 7.07 -4.53 13.04
CA THR A 38 6.86 -3.81 14.30
C THR A 38 5.55 -3.02 14.29
N TYR A 39 5.25 -2.30 13.19
CA TYR A 39 3.99 -1.55 13.08
C TYR A 39 2.77 -2.46 13.25
N TYR A 40 2.69 -3.54 12.48
CA TYR A 40 1.54 -4.45 12.56
C TYR A 40 1.52 -5.27 13.85
N THR A 41 2.65 -5.58 14.46
CA THR A 41 2.70 -6.25 15.77
C THR A 41 2.14 -5.36 16.86
N GLU A 42 2.45 -4.07 16.83
CA GLU A 42 2.03 -3.13 17.88
C GLU A 42 0.64 -2.51 17.65
N ALA A 43 0.29 -2.16 16.40
CA ALA A 43 -0.93 -1.44 16.06
C ALA A 43 -1.94 -2.27 15.23
N GLY A 44 -1.54 -3.41 14.69
CA GLY A 44 -2.40 -4.17 13.78
C GLY A 44 -3.72 -4.65 14.39
N MET A 45 -3.73 -4.98 15.68
CA MET A 45 -4.97 -5.38 16.38
C MET A 45 -5.97 -4.23 16.54
N ASP A 46 -5.56 -2.98 16.39
CA ASP A 46 -6.45 -1.82 16.47
C ASP A 46 -7.45 -1.77 15.30
N TYR A 47 -7.12 -2.41 14.16
CA TYR A 47 -8.04 -2.58 13.03
C TYR A 47 -9.32 -3.37 13.36
N ARG A 48 -9.37 -4.10 14.49
CA ARG A 48 -10.62 -4.68 15.03
C ARG A 48 -11.65 -3.62 15.41
N ALA A 49 -11.22 -2.42 15.73
CA ALA A 49 -12.13 -1.30 15.97
C ALA A 49 -12.68 -0.73 14.65
N TRP A 50 -11.92 -0.84 13.57
CA TRP A 50 -12.31 -0.42 12.23
C TRP A 50 -13.32 -1.37 11.59
N SER A 51 -13.08 -2.68 11.64
CA SER A 51 -13.88 -3.69 10.95
C SER A 51 -14.13 -4.93 11.82
N ARG A 52 -15.38 -5.38 11.88
CA ARG A 52 -15.76 -6.65 12.52
C ARG A 52 -15.20 -7.84 11.76
N GLY A 53 -15.23 -7.77 10.42
CA GLY A 53 -14.64 -8.75 9.50
C GLY A 53 -13.11 -8.68 9.44
N PHE A 54 -12.53 -7.67 10.12
CA PHE A 54 -11.11 -7.38 10.16
C PHE A 54 -10.55 -7.01 8.77
N ASN A 55 -11.34 -6.26 7.98
CA ASN A 55 -10.84 -5.58 6.80
C ASN A 55 -9.86 -4.47 7.21
N MET A 56 -8.72 -4.39 6.56
CA MET A 56 -7.64 -3.45 6.89
C MET A 56 -7.45 -2.40 5.77
N HIS A 57 -8.54 -2.08 5.06
CA HIS A 57 -8.56 -1.16 3.92
C HIS A 57 -9.79 -0.26 3.96
N PHE A 58 -9.83 0.76 3.10
CA PHE A 58 -11.01 1.61 2.92
C PHE A 58 -12.11 0.92 2.10
N GLY A 59 -13.35 1.37 2.32
CA GLY A 59 -14.52 0.80 1.67
C GLY A 59 -14.89 1.54 0.39
N PHE A 60 -15.57 0.84 -0.52
CA PHE A 60 -16.10 1.38 -1.76
C PHE A 60 -17.60 1.65 -1.63
N TRP A 61 -18.00 2.91 -1.77
CA TRP A 61 -19.38 3.34 -1.70
C TRP A 61 -20.01 3.46 -3.10
N ARG A 62 -21.27 3.06 -3.23
CA ARG A 62 -22.13 3.36 -4.39
C ARG A 62 -23.35 4.17 -3.95
N ALA A 63 -23.91 4.99 -4.84
CA ALA A 63 -24.96 5.95 -4.52
C ALA A 63 -26.21 5.33 -3.85
N TRP A 64 -26.52 4.06 -4.13
CA TRP A 64 -27.63 3.32 -3.54
C TRP A 64 -27.29 2.66 -2.17
N MET A 65 -26.05 2.72 -1.72
CA MET A 65 -25.62 2.14 -0.44
C MET A 65 -25.82 3.15 0.70
N ASN A 66 -26.21 2.63 1.86
CA ASN A 66 -26.20 3.42 3.09
C ASN A 66 -24.73 3.81 3.44
N PRO A 67 -24.38 5.12 3.46
CA PRO A 67 -23.01 5.57 3.76
C PRO A 67 -22.58 5.31 5.21
N PHE A 68 -23.51 4.98 6.11
CA PHE A 68 -23.21 4.62 7.50
C PHE A 68 -22.93 3.12 7.70
N ALA A 69 -23.12 2.29 6.68
CA ALA A 69 -22.86 0.85 6.73
C ALA A 69 -21.40 0.54 6.33
N LEU A 70 -20.43 0.86 7.20
CA LEU A 70 -19.00 0.73 6.95
C LEU A 70 -18.63 -0.67 6.46
N GLU A 71 -19.02 -1.74 7.16
CA GLU A 71 -18.67 -3.12 6.77
C GLU A 71 -19.10 -3.45 5.33
N ARG A 72 -20.30 -3.02 4.91
CA ARG A 72 -20.77 -3.23 3.54
C ARG A 72 -19.91 -2.51 2.49
N MET A 73 -19.37 -1.34 2.84
CA MET A 73 -18.45 -0.62 1.96
C MET A 73 -17.10 -1.34 1.87
N LEU A 74 -16.60 -1.89 2.99
CA LEU A 74 -15.35 -2.66 3.02
C LEU A 74 -15.47 -3.92 2.17
N GLU A 75 -16.50 -4.73 2.37
CA GLU A 75 -16.79 -5.90 1.54
C GLU A 75 -16.98 -5.51 0.06
N ARG A 76 -17.62 -4.36 -0.20
CA ARG A 76 -17.81 -3.89 -1.58
C ARG A 76 -16.49 -3.58 -2.26
N MET A 77 -15.50 -3.02 -1.57
CA MET A 77 -14.16 -2.80 -2.15
C MET A 77 -13.56 -4.13 -2.64
N SER A 78 -13.59 -5.15 -1.82
CA SER A 78 -13.10 -6.49 -2.21
C SER A 78 -13.82 -6.99 -3.48
N ARG A 79 -15.16 -6.90 -3.52
CA ARG A 79 -15.96 -7.32 -4.70
C ARG A 79 -15.66 -6.49 -5.95
N GLU A 80 -15.38 -5.17 -5.81
CA GLU A 80 -14.96 -4.33 -6.96
C GLU A 80 -13.61 -4.77 -7.52
N VAL A 81 -12.68 -5.18 -6.67
CA VAL A 81 -11.40 -5.76 -7.09
C VAL A 81 -11.63 -7.10 -7.80
N PHE A 82 -12.42 -8.01 -7.21
CA PHE A 82 -12.67 -9.34 -7.77
C PHE A 82 -13.39 -9.29 -9.12
N ALA A 83 -14.32 -8.36 -9.31
CA ALA A 83 -15.03 -8.20 -10.58
C ALA A 83 -14.09 -7.84 -11.75
N ARG A 84 -12.94 -7.22 -11.45
CA ARG A 84 -11.94 -6.85 -12.47
C ARG A 84 -10.94 -7.96 -12.79
N LEU A 85 -10.83 -8.98 -11.93
CA LEU A 85 -9.92 -10.11 -12.15
C LEU A 85 -10.37 -11.04 -13.30
N ALA A 86 -11.68 -11.09 -13.60
CA ALA A 86 -12.29 -11.96 -14.61
C ALA A 86 -11.96 -13.44 -14.42
N LEU A 87 -12.12 -13.93 -13.17
CA LEU A 87 -11.80 -15.30 -12.75
C LEU A 87 -12.82 -16.32 -13.25
N ALA A 88 -12.34 -17.52 -13.57
CA ALA A 88 -13.11 -18.73 -13.79
C ALA A 88 -13.07 -19.66 -12.56
N ASP A 89 -13.99 -20.63 -12.52
CA ASP A 89 -13.94 -21.68 -11.49
C ASP A 89 -12.68 -22.54 -11.68
N GLY A 90 -12.02 -22.80 -10.56
CA GLY A 90 -10.75 -23.54 -10.54
C GLY A 90 -9.49 -22.67 -10.65
N ASP A 91 -9.63 -21.38 -10.89
CA ASP A 91 -8.49 -20.47 -10.98
C ASP A 91 -7.71 -20.38 -9.65
N ARG A 92 -6.39 -20.23 -9.79
CA ARG A 92 -5.48 -19.90 -8.69
C ARG A 92 -5.26 -18.40 -8.67
N VAL A 93 -5.48 -17.80 -7.50
CA VAL A 93 -5.44 -16.34 -7.30
C VAL A 93 -4.42 -15.99 -6.23
N LEU A 94 -3.66 -14.93 -6.43
CA LEU A 94 -2.67 -14.45 -5.49
C LEU A 94 -3.16 -13.17 -4.79
N ASP A 95 -3.21 -13.17 -3.46
CA ASP A 95 -3.49 -11.99 -2.62
C ASP A 95 -2.15 -11.46 -2.07
N LEU A 96 -1.67 -10.37 -2.67
CA LEU A 96 -0.36 -9.77 -2.38
C LEU A 96 -0.49 -8.74 -1.23
N GLY A 97 -0.27 -9.22 -0.02
CA GLY A 97 -0.41 -8.43 1.20
C GLY A 97 -1.77 -8.61 1.88
N CYS A 98 -2.13 -9.85 2.14
CA CYS A 98 -3.48 -10.24 2.58
C CYS A 98 -3.89 -9.72 3.97
N GLY A 99 -2.95 -9.22 4.78
CA GLY A 99 -3.21 -8.92 6.18
C GLY A 99 -3.76 -10.16 6.90
N VAL A 100 -4.90 -10.03 7.58
CA VAL A 100 -5.60 -11.17 8.21
C VAL A 100 -6.58 -11.85 7.24
N GLY A 101 -6.46 -11.60 5.94
CA GLY A 101 -7.13 -12.35 4.87
C GLY A 101 -8.62 -12.10 4.70
N ALA A 102 -9.14 -10.93 5.08
CA ALA A 102 -10.57 -10.64 4.91
C ALA A 102 -11.01 -10.66 3.43
N PRO A 103 -10.28 -10.04 2.46
CA PRO A 103 -10.58 -10.18 1.04
C PRO A 103 -10.49 -11.61 0.55
N ALA A 104 -9.43 -12.36 0.91
CA ALA A 104 -9.29 -13.76 0.50
C ALA A 104 -10.47 -14.62 0.97
N ARG A 105 -10.89 -14.50 2.25
CA ARG A 105 -12.06 -15.20 2.78
C ARG A 105 -13.35 -14.84 2.04
N THR A 106 -13.53 -13.55 1.70
CA THR A 106 -14.69 -13.08 0.93
C THR A 106 -14.70 -13.71 -0.47
N LEU A 107 -13.54 -13.76 -1.13
CA LEU A 107 -13.43 -14.32 -2.49
C LEU A 107 -13.80 -15.80 -2.52
N VAL A 108 -13.22 -16.63 -1.63
CA VAL A 108 -13.50 -18.07 -1.60
C VAL A 108 -14.89 -18.41 -1.08
N ALA A 109 -15.54 -17.53 -0.34
CA ALA A 109 -16.95 -17.69 0.02
C ALA A 109 -17.89 -17.51 -1.19
N GLU A 110 -17.49 -16.76 -2.21
CA GLU A 110 -18.31 -16.40 -3.36
C GLU A 110 -17.92 -17.13 -4.65
N ARG A 111 -16.69 -17.70 -4.73
CA ARG A 111 -16.10 -18.28 -5.94
C ARG A 111 -15.38 -19.60 -5.65
N ARG A 112 -15.40 -20.51 -6.63
CA ARG A 112 -14.66 -21.78 -6.61
C ARG A 112 -13.23 -21.58 -7.08
N VAL A 113 -12.42 -20.88 -6.30
CA VAL A 113 -11.02 -20.57 -6.60
C VAL A 113 -10.11 -20.99 -5.45
N THR A 114 -8.82 -21.14 -5.73
CA THR A 114 -7.80 -21.31 -4.69
C THR A 114 -7.02 -20.00 -4.54
N VAL A 115 -7.04 -19.39 -3.36
CA VAL A 115 -6.30 -18.15 -3.08
C VAL A 115 -5.05 -18.48 -2.29
N THR A 116 -3.87 -18.12 -2.83
CA THR A 116 -2.63 -18.07 -2.05
C THR A 116 -2.50 -16.67 -1.47
N ALA A 117 -2.70 -16.54 -0.16
CA ALA A 117 -2.77 -15.28 0.56
C ALA A 117 -1.47 -15.01 1.33
N VAL A 118 -0.73 -13.97 0.92
CA VAL A 118 0.64 -13.69 1.37
C VAL A 118 0.70 -12.52 2.34
N THR A 119 1.40 -12.70 3.45
CA THR A 119 1.81 -11.60 4.36
C THR A 119 3.17 -11.89 4.99
N LYS A 120 3.92 -10.84 5.36
CA LYS A 120 5.19 -10.94 6.11
C LYS A 120 4.99 -11.05 7.61
N VAL A 121 3.78 -10.88 8.12
CA VAL A 121 3.48 -10.72 9.55
C VAL A 121 2.89 -12.01 10.10
N GLU A 122 3.65 -12.71 10.91
CA GLU A 122 3.32 -14.06 11.39
C GLU A 122 1.98 -14.13 12.14
N TRP A 123 1.70 -13.17 13.06
CA TRP A 123 0.45 -13.19 13.81
C TRP A 123 -0.78 -13.02 12.92
N GLN A 124 -0.63 -12.36 11.74
CA GLN A 124 -1.72 -12.21 10.77
C GLN A 124 -2.12 -13.56 10.20
N ILE A 125 -1.17 -14.44 9.90
CA ILE A 125 -1.45 -15.82 9.43
C ILE A 125 -2.21 -16.61 10.51
N ALA A 126 -1.75 -16.55 11.77
CA ALA A 126 -2.42 -17.24 12.86
C ALA A 126 -3.86 -16.72 13.05
N MET A 127 -4.07 -15.41 12.96
CA MET A 127 -5.39 -14.79 13.06
C MET A 127 -6.26 -15.15 11.84
N ALA A 128 -5.71 -15.12 10.63
CA ALA A 128 -6.43 -15.46 9.40
C ALA A 128 -6.98 -16.90 9.44
N ARG A 129 -6.16 -17.85 9.89
CA ARG A 129 -6.58 -19.25 10.09
C ARG A 129 -7.74 -19.36 11.09
N ARG A 130 -7.61 -18.70 12.26
CA ARG A 130 -8.68 -18.67 13.27
C ARG A 130 -10.00 -18.07 12.77
N LEU A 131 -9.92 -17.05 11.91
CA LEU A 131 -11.09 -16.40 11.33
C LEU A 131 -11.72 -17.22 10.18
N ALA A 132 -10.97 -18.17 9.62
CA ALA A 132 -11.46 -19.12 8.61
C ALA A 132 -12.03 -20.40 9.23
N ASP A 133 -11.73 -20.70 10.49
CA ASP A 133 -12.22 -21.89 11.18
C ASP A 133 -13.76 -21.93 11.21
N GLY A 134 -14.31 -23.13 10.96
CA GLY A 134 -15.76 -23.37 10.96
C GLY A 134 -16.50 -22.76 9.76
N THR A 135 -15.80 -22.16 8.81
CA THR A 135 -16.40 -21.71 7.54
C THR A 135 -16.43 -22.85 6.52
N HIS A 136 -17.42 -22.82 5.62
CA HIS A 136 -17.54 -23.76 4.51
C HIS A 136 -17.54 -23.00 3.18
N PRO A 137 -16.37 -22.50 2.73
CA PRO A 137 -16.26 -21.72 1.51
C PRO A 137 -16.45 -22.59 0.26
N LEU A 138 -16.78 -21.95 -0.86
CA LEU A 138 -16.83 -22.62 -2.18
C LEU A 138 -15.42 -22.97 -2.70
N GLY A 139 -14.44 -22.11 -2.39
CA GLY A 139 -13.03 -22.27 -2.73
C GLY A 139 -12.17 -22.57 -1.50
N SER A 140 -10.86 -22.34 -1.62
CA SER A 140 -9.89 -22.57 -0.55
C SER A 140 -8.88 -21.43 -0.42
N VAL A 141 -8.29 -21.26 0.77
CA VAL A 141 -7.20 -20.30 1.00
C VAL A 141 -5.97 -21.03 1.53
N GLU A 142 -4.85 -20.82 0.86
CA GLU A 142 -3.51 -21.20 1.29
C GLU A 142 -2.82 -20.00 1.91
N TRP A 143 -2.55 -20.03 3.22
CA TRP A 143 -1.92 -18.95 3.96
C TRP A 143 -0.41 -19.07 3.89
N LEU A 144 0.27 -18.07 3.29
CA LEU A 144 1.71 -18.05 3.07
C LEU A 144 2.37 -16.89 3.84
N LEU A 145 3.29 -17.23 4.74
CA LEU A 145 4.19 -16.25 5.35
C LEU A 145 5.34 -15.98 4.37
N GLY A 146 5.48 -14.75 3.90
CA GLY A 146 6.51 -14.41 2.92
C GLY A 146 6.47 -12.94 2.48
N ASP A 147 7.54 -12.56 1.78
CA ASP A 147 7.66 -11.27 1.13
C ASP A 147 7.09 -11.32 -0.28
N TYR A 148 6.00 -10.61 -0.54
CA TYR A 148 5.37 -10.58 -1.85
C TYR A 148 6.25 -9.96 -2.96
N THR A 149 7.43 -9.45 -2.62
CA THR A 149 8.41 -8.94 -3.61
C THR A 149 9.44 -9.99 -4.05
N ALA A 150 9.46 -11.16 -3.39
CA ALA A 150 10.41 -12.25 -3.65
C ALA A 150 9.85 -13.59 -3.11
N LEU A 151 8.88 -14.19 -3.81
CA LEU A 151 8.23 -15.44 -3.41
C LEU A 151 8.89 -16.64 -4.06
N GLU A 152 9.09 -17.72 -3.30
CA GLU A 152 9.57 -19.00 -3.81
C GLU A 152 8.42 -19.82 -4.44
N LEU A 153 7.71 -19.21 -5.40
CA LEU A 153 6.60 -19.82 -6.14
C LEU A 153 6.97 -19.92 -7.62
N PRO A 154 6.46 -20.96 -8.33
CA PRO A 154 6.72 -21.14 -9.75
C PRO A 154 6.22 -19.92 -10.56
N PRO A 155 6.93 -19.52 -11.62
CA PRO A 155 6.46 -18.46 -12.51
C PRO A 155 5.19 -18.91 -13.25
N ALA A 156 4.40 -17.94 -13.71
CA ALA A 156 3.20 -18.15 -14.53
C ALA A 156 2.17 -19.13 -13.91
N SER A 157 2.06 -19.17 -12.57
CA SER A 157 1.24 -20.16 -11.85
C SER A 157 -0.11 -19.63 -11.35
N PHE A 158 -0.43 -18.33 -11.58
CA PHE A 158 -1.67 -17.70 -11.13
C PHE A 158 -2.46 -17.09 -12.28
N GLN A 159 -3.78 -17.32 -12.29
CA GLN A 159 -4.72 -16.77 -13.27
C GLN A 159 -5.25 -15.37 -12.89
N GLY A 160 -4.95 -14.92 -11.68
CA GLY A 160 -5.22 -13.57 -11.21
C GLY A 160 -4.40 -13.22 -9.99
N ALA A 161 -4.13 -11.92 -9.80
CA ALA A 161 -3.52 -11.41 -8.58
C ALA A 161 -4.17 -10.09 -8.18
N PHE A 162 -4.25 -9.84 -6.89
CA PHE A 162 -4.72 -8.56 -6.38
C PHE A 162 -3.92 -8.09 -5.17
N SER A 163 -3.99 -6.77 -4.93
CA SER A 163 -3.47 -6.12 -3.74
C SER A 163 -4.40 -4.99 -3.34
N ILE A 164 -4.80 -4.95 -2.07
CA ILE A 164 -5.67 -3.89 -1.52
C ILE A 164 -4.93 -3.23 -0.37
N GLU A 165 -4.49 -1.97 -0.57
CA GLU A 165 -3.74 -1.15 0.39
C GLU A 165 -2.51 -1.87 0.97
N ALA A 166 -1.80 -2.61 0.12
CA ALA A 166 -0.58 -3.30 0.50
C ALA A 166 0.59 -3.00 -0.44
N SER A 167 0.34 -2.66 -1.71
CA SER A 167 1.39 -2.29 -2.67
C SER A 167 2.17 -1.06 -2.21
N CYS A 168 1.56 -0.16 -1.41
CA CYS A 168 2.21 1.01 -0.83
C CYS A 168 3.42 0.67 0.06
N HIS A 169 3.49 -0.52 0.63
CA HIS A 169 4.60 -0.97 1.47
C HIS A 169 5.82 -1.45 0.68
N ALA A 170 5.70 -1.71 -0.63
CA ALA A 170 6.85 -2.00 -1.46
C ALA A 170 7.74 -0.76 -1.64
N ALA A 171 9.03 -0.97 -1.89
CA ALA A 171 10.01 0.10 -2.03
C ALA A 171 9.85 0.90 -3.33
N GLY A 172 10.23 2.18 -3.26
CA GLY A 172 10.35 3.07 -4.40
C GLY A 172 9.02 3.66 -4.91
N ALA A 173 9.13 4.65 -5.79
CA ALA A 173 7.98 5.38 -6.34
C ALA A 173 7.16 4.55 -7.34
N ALA A 174 7.80 3.67 -8.08
CA ALA A 174 7.17 2.79 -9.08
C ALA A 174 6.76 1.43 -8.51
N LYS A 175 7.08 1.13 -7.24
CA LYS A 175 6.86 -0.18 -6.60
C LYS A 175 7.42 -1.35 -7.41
N GLU A 176 8.57 -1.14 -8.03
CA GLU A 176 9.13 -2.08 -9.02
C GLU A 176 9.36 -3.50 -8.48
N PRO A 177 9.85 -3.73 -7.24
CA PRO A 177 9.98 -5.10 -6.72
C PRO A 177 8.63 -5.85 -6.67
N PHE A 178 7.54 -5.17 -6.26
CA PHE A 178 6.18 -5.70 -6.27
C PHE A 178 5.70 -6.01 -7.70
N VAL A 179 5.86 -5.05 -8.62
CA VAL A 179 5.40 -5.19 -10.02
C VAL A 179 6.13 -6.33 -10.72
N ARG A 180 7.45 -6.43 -10.56
CA ARG A 180 8.28 -7.48 -11.15
C ARG A 180 7.85 -8.87 -10.68
N GLU A 181 7.62 -9.03 -9.38
CA GLU A 181 7.24 -10.32 -8.81
C GLU A 181 5.80 -10.71 -9.21
N ALA A 182 4.85 -9.78 -9.16
CA ALA A 182 3.49 -10.02 -9.67
C ALA A 182 3.52 -10.41 -11.15
N ALA A 183 4.31 -9.73 -11.98
CA ALA A 183 4.47 -10.05 -13.39
C ALA A 183 5.09 -11.44 -13.62
N ARG A 184 6.03 -11.88 -12.78
CA ARG A 184 6.65 -13.20 -12.87
C ARG A 184 5.66 -14.33 -12.55
N LEU A 185 4.83 -14.10 -11.54
CA LEU A 185 3.91 -15.13 -11.01
C LEU A 185 2.62 -15.28 -11.84
N LEU A 186 2.19 -14.24 -12.53
CA LEU A 186 0.99 -14.27 -13.34
C LEU A 186 1.19 -15.04 -14.65
N ALA A 187 0.23 -15.91 -14.96
CA ALA A 187 0.13 -16.60 -16.23
C ALA A 187 -0.14 -15.60 -17.39
N PRO A 188 0.25 -15.90 -18.63
CA PRO A 188 -0.13 -15.10 -19.79
C PRO A 188 -1.65 -14.89 -19.84
N GLY A 189 -2.09 -13.65 -20.08
CA GLY A 189 -3.51 -13.27 -20.10
C GLY A 189 -4.14 -13.01 -18.73
N ALA A 190 -3.50 -13.39 -17.64
CA ALA A 190 -3.98 -13.15 -16.28
C ALA A 190 -3.95 -11.66 -15.88
N ARG A 191 -4.83 -11.25 -14.97
CA ARG A 191 -4.94 -9.88 -14.52
C ARG A 191 -4.34 -9.64 -13.13
N LEU A 192 -3.70 -8.47 -12.99
CA LEU A 192 -3.36 -7.84 -11.71
C LEU A 192 -4.35 -6.70 -11.46
N VAL A 193 -4.94 -6.66 -10.26
CA VAL A 193 -5.78 -5.53 -9.82
C VAL A 193 -5.21 -4.96 -8.52
N VAL A 194 -4.88 -3.67 -8.52
CA VAL A 194 -4.34 -2.95 -7.36
C VAL A 194 -5.32 -1.87 -6.94
N ALA A 195 -5.73 -1.89 -5.67
CA ALA A 195 -6.52 -0.85 -5.03
C ALA A 195 -5.65 -0.14 -3.99
N ASP A 196 -5.20 1.08 -4.25
CA ASP A 196 -4.27 1.77 -3.34
C ASP A 196 -4.31 3.29 -3.51
N GLY A 197 -3.62 4.00 -2.61
CA GLY A 197 -3.36 5.42 -2.71
C GLY A 197 -2.17 5.74 -3.61
N PHE A 198 -2.31 6.76 -4.46
CA PHE A 198 -1.27 7.16 -5.41
C PHE A 198 -1.03 8.66 -5.41
N MET A 199 0.23 9.07 -5.58
CA MET A 199 0.60 10.44 -5.88
C MET A 199 0.30 10.75 -7.35
N LYS A 200 -0.38 11.88 -7.58
CA LYS A 200 -0.68 12.41 -8.94
C LYS A 200 0.38 13.37 -9.44
N LYS A 201 1.16 13.96 -8.55
CA LYS A 201 2.18 14.97 -8.86
C LYS A 201 3.40 14.81 -7.98
N ALA A 202 4.57 14.94 -8.59
CA ALA A 202 5.85 14.90 -7.89
C ALA A 202 6.08 16.13 -6.99
N ARG A 203 5.55 17.30 -7.39
CA ARG A 203 5.67 18.54 -6.62
C ARG A 203 4.37 18.85 -5.92
N ILE A 204 4.42 18.92 -4.59
CA ILE A 204 3.28 19.18 -3.70
C ILE A 204 3.66 20.29 -2.70
N PRO A 205 2.69 21.05 -2.16
CA PRO A 205 2.96 22.07 -1.15
C PRO A 205 3.65 21.49 0.09
N ARG A 206 4.56 22.24 0.71
CA ARG A 206 5.34 21.78 1.88
C ARG A 206 4.46 21.33 3.04
N TRP A 207 3.38 22.06 3.33
CA TRP A 207 2.44 21.70 4.40
C TRP A 207 1.78 20.34 4.13
N TYR A 208 1.39 20.08 2.88
CA TYR A 208 0.78 18.80 2.49
C TYR A 208 1.81 17.66 2.54
N SER A 209 3.03 17.91 2.06
CA SER A 209 4.14 16.96 2.16
C SER A 209 4.46 16.58 3.61
N SER A 210 4.43 17.56 4.54
CA SER A 210 4.68 17.29 5.96
C SER A 210 3.58 16.40 6.57
N MET A 211 2.32 16.67 6.25
CA MET A 211 1.16 15.90 6.71
C MET A 211 1.20 14.48 6.14
N LEU A 212 1.41 14.34 4.84
CA LEU A 212 1.56 13.06 4.16
C LEU A 212 2.74 12.27 4.71
N GLY A 213 3.90 12.91 4.92
CA GLY A 213 5.09 12.29 5.49
C GLY A 213 4.90 11.83 6.94
N TYR A 214 4.08 12.52 7.73
CA TYR A 214 3.70 12.02 9.07
C TYR A 214 2.87 10.73 8.95
N MET A 215 1.86 10.73 8.08
CA MET A 215 0.96 9.60 7.87
C MET A 215 1.73 8.37 7.36
N THR A 216 2.58 8.53 6.34
CA THR A 216 3.35 7.42 5.77
C THR A 216 4.30 6.80 6.79
N ARG A 217 5.06 7.62 7.55
CA ARG A 217 5.93 7.10 8.61
C ARG A 217 5.17 6.36 9.71
N SER A 218 3.96 6.83 10.06
CA SER A 218 3.13 6.22 11.11
C SER A 218 2.48 4.91 10.67
N TRP A 219 2.33 4.68 9.36
CA TRP A 219 1.78 3.47 8.77
C TRP A 219 2.84 2.54 8.16
N ALA A 220 4.10 2.75 8.49
CA ALA A 220 5.22 1.98 7.92
C ALA A 220 5.24 1.96 6.38
N VAL A 221 4.80 3.05 5.75
CA VAL A 221 4.85 3.27 4.30
C VAL A 221 6.06 4.15 4.01
N GLU A 222 6.99 3.69 3.16
CA GLU A 222 8.12 4.51 2.74
C GLU A 222 7.62 5.76 2.00
N ARG A 223 6.79 5.55 0.99
CA ARG A 223 6.09 6.56 0.20
C ARG A 223 4.94 5.92 -0.57
N PHE A 224 3.91 6.69 -0.89
CA PHE A 224 2.92 6.23 -1.86
C PHE A 224 3.53 6.16 -3.27
N ALA A 225 3.03 5.25 -4.09
CA ALA A 225 3.44 5.16 -5.48
C ALA A 225 3.10 6.45 -6.24
N ASP A 226 3.96 6.84 -7.17
CA ASP A 226 3.63 7.80 -8.21
C ASP A 226 2.84 7.07 -9.30
N LEU A 227 1.66 7.58 -9.66
CA LEU A 227 0.73 6.88 -10.54
C LEU A 227 1.35 6.63 -11.93
N ASP A 228 2.00 7.65 -12.50
CA ASP A 228 2.60 7.55 -13.83
C ASP A 228 3.82 6.61 -13.80
N ALA A 229 4.65 6.69 -12.75
CA ALA A 229 5.79 5.80 -12.60
C ALA A 229 5.36 4.33 -12.38
N PHE A 230 4.28 4.11 -11.63
CA PHE A 230 3.73 2.77 -11.38
C PHE A 230 3.15 2.15 -12.65
N THR A 231 2.32 2.88 -13.39
CA THR A 231 1.72 2.39 -14.64
C THR A 231 2.79 2.14 -15.72
N ALA A 232 3.77 3.04 -15.85
CA ALA A 232 4.93 2.81 -16.73
C ALA A 232 5.75 1.58 -16.30
N CYS A 233 5.87 1.31 -14.99
CA CYS A 233 6.54 0.13 -14.48
C CYS A 233 5.78 -1.16 -14.83
N LEU A 234 4.44 -1.18 -14.70
CA LEU A 234 3.60 -2.30 -15.13
C LEU A 234 3.87 -2.64 -16.60
N GLU A 235 3.85 -1.64 -17.49
CA GLU A 235 4.08 -1.83 -18.92
C GLU A 235 5.49 -2.40 -19.22
N ARG A 236 6.54 -1.88 -18.57
CA ARG A 236 7.91 -2.38 -18.73
C ARG A 236 8.07 -3.85 -18.32
N HIS A 237 7.30 -4.31 -17.33
CA HIS A 237 7.31 -5.70 -16.87
C HIS A 237 6.28 -6.60 -17.59
N GLY A 238 5.71 -6.15 -18.72
CA GLY A 238 4.81 -6.94 -19.55
C GLY A 238 3.39 -7.07 -18.99
N LEU A 239 3.00 -6.15 -18.11
CA LEU A 239 1.63 -6.00 -17.60
C LEU A 239 0.96 -4.83 -18.33
N ALA A 240 0.23 -5.10 -19.39
CA ALA A 240 -0.49 -4.07 -20.15
C ALA A 240 -1.60 -3.43 -19.29
N VAL A 241 -1.55 -2.12 -19.10
CA VAL A 241 -2.54 -1.39 -18.29
C VAL A 241 -3.85 -1.32 -19.06
N GLU A 242 -4.92 -1.96 -18.53
CA GLU A 242 -6.26 -1.95 -19.12
C GLU A 242 -7.13 -0.81 -18.60
N ALA A 243 -6.99 -0.46 -17.31
CA ALA A 243 -7.77 0.61 -16.68
C ALA A 243 -7.03 1.26 -15.52
N VAL A 244 -7.21 2.57 -15.37
CA VAL A 244 -6.76 3.40 -14.23
C VAL A 244 -7.96 4.22 -13.78
N GLU A 245 -8.64 3.77 -12.73
CA GLU A 245 -9.90 4.36 -12.26
C GLU A 245 -9.68 5.17 -10.98
N ASP A 246 -9.90 6.50 -11.01
CA ASP A 246 -9.93 7.32 -9.80
C ASP A 246 -11.21 7.06 -9.02
N VAL A 247 -11.10 6.32 -7.93
CA VAL A 247 -12.21 5.96 -7.06
C VAL A 247 -12.20 6.74 -5.74
N SER A 248 -11.46 7.85 -5.67
CA SER A 248 -11.32 8.66 -4.45
C SER A 248 -12.67 9.11 -3.89
N TYR A 249 -13.67 9.44 -4.74
CA TYR A 249 -15.02 9.76 -4.27
C TYR A 249 -15.78 8.54 -3.73
N ARG A 250 -15.43 7.36 -4.22
CA ARG A 250 -16.06 6.11 -3.78
C ARG A 250 -15.57 5.68 -2.41
N ILE A 251 -14.32 5.99 -2.05
CA ILE A 251 -13.80 5.69 -0.71
C ILE A 251 -14.13 6.78 0.31
N ALA A 252 -14.44 8.01 -0.13
CA ALA A 252 -14.63 9.15 0.77
C ALA A 252 -15.64 8.88 1.91
N PRO A 253 -16.82 8.26 1.71
CA PRO A 253 -17.71 7.93 2.80
C PRO A 253 -17.08 7.02 3.86
N SER A 254 -16.28 6.01 3.47
CA SER A 254 -15.60 5.16 4.45
C SER A 254 -14.50 5.93 5.19
N VAL A 255 -13.76 6.81 4.52
CA VAL A 255 -12.75 7.66 5.14
C VAL A 255 -13.36 8.58 6.20
N LEU A 256 -14.59 9.07 6.00
CA LEU A 256 -15.31 9.90 6.98
C LEU A 256 -15.69 9.14 8.26
N HIS A 257 -15.70 7.81 8.25
CA HIS A 257 -15.86 7.03 9.48
C HIS A 257 -14.61 7.02 10.35
N VAL A 258 -13.42 7.29 9.79
CA VAL A 258 -12.14 7.19 10.51
C VAL A 258 -12.11 8.03 11.79
N PRO A 259 -12.46 9.33 11.78
CA PRO A 259 -12.44 10.14 13.02
C PRO A 259 -13.35 9.59 14.11
N ARG A 260 -14.57 9.13 13.74
CA ARG A 260 -15.53 8.55 14.68
C ARG A 260 -14.98 7.26 15.31
N VAL A 261 -14.52 6.33 14.47
CA VAL A 261 -13.97 5.05 14.94
C VAL A 261 -12.74 5.28 15.81
N THR A 262 -11.87 6.23 15.42
CA THR A 262 -10.68 6.60 16.20
C THR A 262 -11.05 7.15 17.57
N LEU A 263 -12.07 8.01 17.66
CA LEU A 263 -12.54 8.56 18.93
C LEU A 263 -13.16 7.46 19.82
N GLU A 264 -14.02 6.61 19.25
CA GLU A 264 -14.61 5.46 19.96
C GLU A 264 -13.51 4.51 20.47
N PHE A 265 -12.47 4.27 19.67
CA PHE A 265 -11.31 3.47 20.06
C PHE A 265 -10.55 4.11 21.23
N LEU A 266 -10.23 5.41 21.15
CA LEU A 266 -9.53 6.14 22.22
C LEU A 266 -10.32 6.12 23.53
N LEU A 267 -11.62 6.39 23.49
CA LEU A 267 -12.48 6.34 24.65
C LEU A 267 -12.46 4.93 25.28
N ARG A 268 -12.54 3.89 24.48
CA ARG A 268 -12.49 2.51 24.96
C ARG A 268 -11.16 2.16 25.61
N GLU A 269 -10.05 2.44 24.93
CA GLU A 269 -8.71 2.09 25.43
C GLU A 269 -8.33 2.90 26.68
N LEU A 270 -8.48 4.23 26.65
CA LEU A 270 -8.02 5.12 27.71
C LEU A 270 -8.99 5.17 28.89
N MET A 271 -10.31 5.29 28.64
CA MET A 271 -11.30 5.50 29.69
C MET A 271 -11.82 4.18 30.29
N LEU A 272 -12.18 3.20 29.43
CA LEU A 272 -12.78 1.95 29.90
C LEU A 272 -11.76 0.89 30.26
N ARG A 273 -10.73 0.71 29.42
CA ARG A 273 -9.67 -0.28 29.67
C ARG A 273 -8.50 0.25 30.45
N ARG A 274 -8.39 1.57 30.63
CA ARG A 274 -7.28 2.26 31.31
C ARG A 274 -5.92 1.85 30.77
N ARG A 275 -5.81 1.63 29.46
CA ARG A 275 -4.58 1.23 28.77
C ARG A 275 -3.99 2.43 28.06
N TRP A 276 -2.73 2.76 28.37
CA TRP A 276 -1.96 3.74 27.63
C TRP A 276 -1.53 3.16 26.28
N LEU A 277 -1.59 3.97 25.24
CA LEU A 277 -1.12 3.58 23.92
C LEU A 277 0.40 3.71 23.88
N ASN A 278 1.05 2.73 23.22
CA ASN A 278 2.46 2.85 22.87
C ASN A 278 2.66 3.84 21.71
N ARG A 279 3.92 4.06 21.33
CA ARG A 279 4.28 5.04 20.30
C ARG A 279 3.68 4.73 18.93
N ALA A 280 3.69 3.46 18.51
CA ALA A 280 3.16 3.05 17.21
C ALA A 280 1.65 3.27 17.16
N ARG A 281 0.93 2.87 18.21
CA ARG A 281 -0.52 3.08 18.31
C ARG A 281 -0.90 4.57 18.34
N TRP A 282 -0.15 5.42 19.04
CA TRP A 282 -0.35 6.88 18.98
C TRP A 282 -0.09 7.43 17.61
N GLY A 283 0.99 6.99 16.95
CA GLY A 283 1.28 7.36 15.55
C GLY A 283 0.13 6.97 14.62
N HIS A 284 -0.37 5.74 14.76
CA HIS A 284 -1.53 5.24 14.00
C HIS A 284 -2.78 6.11 14.21
N VAL A 285 -3.13 6.39 15.46
CA VAL A 285 -4.28 7.25 15.82
C VAL A 285 -4.18 8.63 15.18
N ILE A 286 -3.04 9.29 15.28
CA ILE A 286 -2.84 10.63 14.68
C ILE A 286 -2.90 10.53 13.15
N ALA A 287 -2.28 9.53 12.55
CA ALA A 287 -2.35 9.30 11.10
C ALA A 287 -3.79 9.08 10.63
N CYS A 288 -4.59 8.32 11.38
CA CYS A 288 -6.02 8.15 11.12
C CYS A 288 -6.79 9.47 11.15
N LEU A 289 -6.51 10.37 12.11
CA LEU A 289 -7.14 11.69 12.17
C LEU A 289 -6.68 12.62 11.02
N ILE A 290 -5.48 12.42 10.50
CA ILE A 290 -4.93 13.18 9.36
C ILE A 290 -5.48 12.67 8.02
N ALA A 291 -5.78 11.37 7.90
CA ALA A 291 -6.16 10.74 6.62
C ALA A 291 -7.30 11.44 5.86
N PRO A 292 -8.40 11.93 6.49
CA PRO A 292 -9.43 12.69 5.77
C PRO A 292 -8.89 13.96 5.13
N PHE A 293 -7.96 14.68 5.78
CA PHE A 293 -7.36 15.91 5.26
C PHE A 293 -6.41 15.61 4.09
N VAL A 294 -5.68 14.49 4.14
CA VAL A 294 -4.91 14.02 2.98
C VAL A 294 -5.83 13.71 1.81
N GLY A 295 -6.98 13.09 2.06
CA GLY A 295 -8.00 12.82 1.06
C GLY A 295 -8.60 14.06 0.38
N LEU A 296 -8.60 15.23 1.06
CA LEU A 296 -9.00 16.51 0.46
C LEU A 296 -8.00 17.05 -0.56
N GLY A 297 -6.73 16.62 -0.49
CA GLY A 297 -5.66 17.00 -1.41
C GLY A 297 -5.73 16.34 -2.78
N ARG A 298 -6.91 16.23 -3.37
CA ARG A 298 -7.20 15.51 -4.62
C ARG A 298 -6.41 15.98 -5.86
N ALA A 299 -5.90 17.20 -5.81
CA ALA A 299 -5.00 17.69 -6.86
C ALA A 299 -3.63 16.98 -6.86
N TRP A 300 -3.24 16.37 -5.75
CA TRP A 300 -1.92 15.80 -5.51
C TRP A 300 -1.93 14.31 -5.19
N PHE A 301 -3.03 13.82 -4.63
CA PHE A 301 -3.21 12.44 -4.19
C PHE A 301 -4.59 11.92 -4.58
N GLY A 302 -4.69 10.62 -4.83
CA GLY A 302 -5.95 9.95 -5.10
C GLY A 302 -5.89 8.48 -4.77
N TYR A 303 -7.06 7.86 -4.70
CA TYR A 303 -7.19 6.42 -4.54
C TYR A 303 -7.64 5.81 -5.87
N TYR A 304 -6.91 4.80 -6.33
CA TYR A 304 -7.12 4.23 -7.64
C TYR A 304 -7.35 2.72 -7.60
N LEU A 305 -8.17 2.26 -8.53
CA LEU A 305 -8.19 0.88 -8.99
C LEU A 305 -7.41 0.81 -10.30
N VAL A 306 -6.27 0.13 -10.28
CA VAL A 306 -5.43 -0.09 -11.45
C VAL A 306 -5.58 -1.55 -11.86
N THR A 307 -6.01 -1.78 -13.10
CA THR A 307 -6.13 -3.11 -13.71
C THR A 307 -5.12 -3.25 -14.82
N ALA A 308 -4.29 -4.28 -14.76
CA ALA A 308 -3.33 -4.60 -15.81
C ALA A 308 -3.39 -6.08 -16.17
N ARG A 309 -3.11 -6.42 -17.41
CA ARG A 309 -3.12 -7.78 -17.94
C ARG A 309 -1.73 -8.22 -18.33
N LYS A 310 -1.33 -9.43 -17.94
CA LYS A 310 -0.08 -10.05 -18.42
C LYS A 310 -0.17 -10.30 -19.91
N ARG A 311 0.80 -9.76 -20.66
CA ARG A 311 0.92 -10.01 -22.12
C ARG A 311 1.13 -11.50 -22.37
N LEU A 312 0.65 -11.95 -23.55
CA LEU A 312 0.81 -13.34 -24.02
C LEU A 312 2.25 -13.69 -24.32
#